data_c726e25928aacbced256e347accb7cb2
#
_entry.id   c726e25928aacbced256e347accb7cb2
#
_cell.length_a   1.000
_cell.length_b   1.000
_cell.length_c   1.000
_cell.angle_alpha   90.00
_cell.angle_beta   90.00
_cell.angle_gamma   90.00
#
_symmetry.space_group_name_H-M   'P 1'
#
loop_
_entity.id
_entity.type
_entity.pdbx_description
1 polymer ?
#
loop_
_entity_poly.entity_id
_entity_poly.type
_entity_poly.pdbx_seq_one_letter_code
_entity_poly.pdbx_strand_id
1 'polypeptide(L)'
;MICLKEVSFQYQNTKEGALEGIDLKIDRGSVVLLCGESGCGKTTLIRMCNGLIPHFYEGKLKGSVRVDGKDITTMPLEKISDMVGSVFQNPRSQFFCVDTTGEIAFGPENRGVPEAEIEARIRQVTERFGLKPLLDRSIFQLSGGEKQKIACAGVAAMKPEIIVLDEPTSNLDEAAVGMLKDVIAVWKKEGKTILIAEHRLDWLSALADRVVYLKEGRIQGDFTGEKFFEKGNEELNRMGVRGIHKTWDYLNTAFGFFWIKGKESSQNACEETYQFRDFSYRYERGKEALHLEPLAIPKHAVVAVIGHNGAGKSTFLKCLCGIQRGFHGSVVTGSEKYKGKNLKKLCYMVMQDVNHQLFTDSVWEEVTLGSEEKQEAQAKKVLGQMDLTEVKERHPMSLSGGQKQRVAICSAYLSDREILAFDEPTSGLDFGRMQEMADLILEISREKTVFLVTHDMELVEKCCTHILHIGA
;
A
#
# COMPACT_ATOMS: atom_id res chain seq x y z
N MET A 1 26.97 -11.00 2.76
CA MET A 1 26.32 -12.28 2.47
C MET A 1 25.45 -12.69 3.63
N ILE A 2 24.21 -13.08 3.35
CA ILE A 2 23.26 -13.57 4.37
C ILE A 2 23.13 -15.09 4.22
N CYS A 3 23.13 -15.84 5.31
CA CYS A 3 22.99 -17.30 5.28
C CYS A 3 22.05 -17.75 6.42
N LEU A 4 20.90 -18.31 6.04
CA LEU A 4 19.96 -18.99 6.91
C LEU A 4 20.10 -20.50 6.69
N LYS A 5 20.19 -21.29 7.76
CA LYS A 5 20.26 -22.75 7.72
C LYS A 5 19.23 -23.37 8.62
N GLU A 6 18.33 -24.18 8.04
CA GLU A 6 17.24 -24.89 8.72
C GLU A 6 16.41 -23.98 9.66
N VAL A 7 16.20 -22.72 9.23
CA VAL A 7 15.57 -21.71 10.09
C VAL A 7 14.08 -21.96 10.16
N SER A 8 13.58 -22.11 11.40
CA SER A 8 12.15 -22.13 11.71
C SER A 8 11.85 -21.14 12.82
N PHE A 9 10.73 -20.45 12.72
CA PHE A 9 10.33 -19.45 13.71
C PHE A 9 8.83 -19.45 13.96
N GLN A 10 8.48 -19.35 15.25
CA GLN A 10 7.11 -19.21 15.73
C GLN A 10 7.04 -18.04 16.69
N TYR A 11 6.19 -17.06 16.43
CA TYR A 11 5.93 -15.97 17.38
C TYR A 11 5.29 -16.49 18.67
N GLN A 12 5.57 -15.84 19.79
CA GLN A 12 5.16 -16.28 21.13
C GLN A 12 3.62 -16.45 21.26
N ASN A 13 2.85 -15.61 20.57
CA ASN A 13 1.38 -15.57 20.68
C ASN A 13 0.66 -16.22 19.50
N THR A 14 1.34 -17.02 18.67
CA THR A 14 0.73 -17.72 17.54
C THR A 14 0.75 -19.24 17.73
N LYS A 15 -0.27 -19.92 17.21
CA LYS A 15 -0.32 -21.39 17.23
C LYS A 15 0.52 -22.01 16.12
N GLU A 16 0.69 -21.30 15.02
CA GLU A 16 1.38 -21.77 13.81
C GLU A 16 2.76 -21.09 13.66
N GLY A 17 3.69 -21.78 13.03
CA GLY A 17 5.01 -21.25 12.69
C GLY A 17 4.90 -20.20 11.58
N ALA A 18 5.67 -19.13 11.69
CA ALA A 18 5.76 -18.11 10.65
C ALA A 18 6.76 -18.48 9.54
N LEU A 19 7.79 -19.28 9.88
CA LEU A 19 8.77 -19.86 8.97
C LEU A 19 9.07 -21.30 9.38
N GLU A 20 9.33 -22.16 8.38
CA GLU A 20 9.60 -23.57 8.61
C GLU A 20 10.68 -24.10 7.67
N GLY A 21 11.82 -24.51 8.22
CA GLY A 21 12.91 -25.15 7.51
C GLY A 21 13.50 -24.28 6.38
N ILE A 22 13.74 -23.00 6.63
CA ILE A 22 14.28 -22.09 5.63
C ILE A 22 15.79 -22.29 5.47
N ASP A 23 16.18 -22.69 4.27
CA ASP A 23 17.56 -22.69 3.81
C ASP A 23 17.71 -21.63 2.71
N LEU A 24 18.41 -20.53 3.02
CA LEU A 24 18.60 -19.42 2.10
C LEU A 24 20.00 -18.84 2.21
N LYS A 25 20.68 -18.74 1.07
CA LYS A 25 21.95 -18.04 0.94
C LYS A 25 21.78 -16.88 -0.02
N ILE A 26 22.14 -15.68 0.41
CA ILE A 26 22.14 -14.46 -0.40
C ILE A 26 23.60 -14.03 -0.60
N ASP A 27 24.03 -13.96 -1.84
CA ASP A 27 25.38 -13.59 -2.19
C ASP A 27 25.58 -12.06 -2.15
N ARG A 28 26.82 -11.65 -1.95
CA ARG A 28 27.18 -10.22 -1.86
C ARG A 28 26.90 -9.52 -3.19
N GLY A 29 26.34 -8.30 -3.12
CA GLY A 29 26.05 -7.46 -4.28
C GLY A 29 24.82 -7.88 -5.09
N SER A 30 24.05 -8.89 -4.65
CA SER A 30 22.84 -9.32 -5.34
C SER A 30 21.59 -8.58 -4.84
N VAL A 31 20.65 -8.33 -5.73
CA VAL A 31 19.30 -7.85 -5.44
C VAL A 31 18.36 -9.05 -5.43
N VAL A 32 17.85 -9.41 -4.26
CA VAL A 32 16.96 -10.55 -4.06
C VAL A 32 15.56 -10.07 -3.70
N LEU A 33 14.57 -10.50 -4.47
CA LEU A 33 13.17 -10.24 -4.25
C LEU A 33 12.53 -11.43 -3.51
N LEU A 34 11.82 -11.16 -2.41
CA LEU A 34 10.93 -12.10 -1.74
C LEU A 34 9.49 -11.83 -2.18
N CYS A 35 8.83 -12.81 -2.75
CA CYS A 35 7.43 -12.72 -3.16
C CYS A 35 6.60 -13.89 -2.59
N GLY A 36 5.27 -13.72 -2.61
CA GLY A 36 4.31 -14.69 -2.11
C GLY A 36 3.12 -13.99 -1.44
N GLU A 37 2.13 -14.78 -1.02
CA GLU A 37 0.91 -14.30 -0.38
C GLU A 37 1.17 -13.55 0.93
N SER A 38 0.19 -12.77 1.39
CA SER A 38 0.26 -12.13 2.71
C SER A 38 0.30 -13.21 3.81
N GLY A 39 1.17 -12.99 4.80
CA GLY A 39 1.35 -13.97 5.88
C GLY A 39 2.26 -15.16 5.54
N CYS A 40 2.79 -15.30 4.31
CA CYS A 40 3.68 -16.42 3.95
C CYS A 40 5.09 -16.36 4.57
N GLY A 41 5.40 -15.32 5.40
CA GLY A 41 6.66 -15.22 6.13
C GLY A 41 7.69 -14.22 5.59
N LYS A 42 7.40 -13.42 4.54
CA LYS A 42 8.34 -12.41 3.97
C LYS A 42 8.88 -11.44 5.01
N THR A 43 7.99 -10.74 5.71
CA THR A 43 8.35 -9.79 6.79
C THR A 43 9.12 -10.48 7.91
N THR A 44 8.75 -11.71 8.28
CA THR A 44 9.46 -12.50 9.30
C THR A 44 10.90 -12.78 8.86
N LEU A 45 11.10 -13.12 7.58
CA LEU A 45 12.43 -13.36 7.02
C LEU A 45 13.26 -12.06 6.98
N ILE A 46 12.67 -10.93 6.59
CA ILE A 46 13.31 -9.61 6.67
C ILE A 46 13.74 -9.29 8.11
N ARG A 47 12.84 -9.50 9.09
CA ARG A 47 13.11 -9.25 10.52
C ARG A 47 14.22 -10.15 11.09
N MET A 48 14.40 -11.32 10.55
CA MET A 48 15.55 -12.15 10.89
C MET A 48 16.84 -11.58 10.33
N CYS A 49 16.83 -11.14 9.07
CA CYS A 49 18.02 -10.62 8.41
C CYS A 49 18.55 -9.32 9.05
N ASN A 50 17.68 -8.50 9.65
CA ASN A 50 18.05 -7.26 10.33
C ASN A 50 18.16 -7.38 11.86
N GLY A 51 18.00 -8.60 12.40
CA GLY A 51 18.15 -8.88 13.82
C GLY A 51 16.97 -8.46 14.69
N LEU A 52 15.87 -7.93 14.14
CA LEU A 52 14.66 -7.67 14.94
C LEU A 52 14.07 -8.95 15.53
N ILE A 53 14.31 -10.10 14.89
CA ILE A 53 14.13 -11.41 15.46
C ILE A 53 15.52 -11.99 15.77
N PRO A 54 15.80 -12.42 17.00
CA PRO A 54 14.91 -12.55 18.15
C PRO A 54 14.89 -11.36 19.11
N HIS A 55 15.63 -10.27 18.84
CA HIS A 55 15.92 -9.21 19.82
C HIS A 55 14.73 -8.32 20.19
N PHE A 56 13.79 -8.09 19.25
CA PHE A 56 12.61 -7.27 19.48
C PHE A 56 11.32 -8.09 19.43
N TYR A 57 11.25 -9.05 18.50
CA TYR A 57 10.11 -9.95 18.38
C TYR A 57 10.46 -11.31 19.01
N GLU A 58 9.82 -11.59 20.14
CA GLU A 58 10.02 -12.84 20.87
C GLU A 58 9.34 -14.02 20.19
N GLY A 59 9.96 -15.20 20.29
CA GLY A 59 9.43 -16.43 19.72
C GLY A 59 10.41 -17.61 19.85
N LYS A 60 10.00 -18.72 19.28
CA LYS A 60 10.81 -19.94 19.22
C LYS A 60 11.57 -19.98 17.90
N LEU A 61 12.86 -19.68 17.95
CA LEU A 61 13.78 -19.76 16.81
C LEU A 61 14.55 -21.08 16.85
N LYS A 62 14.62 -21.77 15.70
CA LYS A 62 15.50 -22.91 15.45
C LYS A 62 16.35 -22.61 14.23
N GLY A 63 17.48 -23.32 14.09
CA GLY A 63 18.44 -23.11 12.99
C GLY A 63 19.44 -22.00 13.30
N SER A 64 20.10 -21.46 12.27
CA SER A 64 21.12 -20.41 12.41
C SER A 64 20.94 -19.31 11.36
N VAL A 65 21.14 -18.06 11.79
CA VAL A 65 21.08 -16.88 10.93
C VAL A 65 22.43 -16.15 10.99
N ARG A 66 23.11 -16.08 9.87
CA ARG A 66 24.43 -15.44 9.79
C ARG A 66 24.46 -14.33 8.77
N VAL A 67 25.07 -13.22 9.15
CA VAL A 67 25.36 -12.06 8.27
C VAL A 67 26.88 -11.84 8.26
N ASP A 68 27.47 -11.86 7.08
CA ASP A 68 28.94 -11.86 6.88
C ASP A 68 29.68 -12.86 7.78
N GLY A 69 29.12 -14.06 7.91
CA GLY A 69 29.68 -15.16 8.69
C GLY A 69 29.46 -15.05 10.20
N LYS A 70 28.96 -13.91 10.71
CA LYS A 70 28.67 -13.69 12.12
C LYS A 70 27.24 -14.12 12.46
N ASP A 71 27.06 -14.81 13.57
CA ASP A 71 25.74 -15.18 14.08
C ASP A 71 25.07 -13.94 14.67
N ILE A 72 23.96 -13.52 14.07
CA ILE A 72 23.25 -12.30 14.50
C ILE A 72 22.23 -12.56 15.60
N THR A 73 21.93 -13.80 15.93
CA THR A 73 20.96 -14.14 16.99
C THR A 73 21.46 -13.82 18.39
N THR A 74 22.78 -13.74 18.56
CA THR A 74 23.47 -13.41 19.82
C THR A 74 24.16 -12.06 19.80
N MET A 75 24.21 -11.41 18.64
CA MET A 75 24.90 -10.11 18.47
C MET A 75 23.99 -8.96 18.90
N PRO A 76 24.48 -7.96 19.63
CA PRO A 76 23.69 -6.76 19.96
C PRO A 76 23.11 -6.08 18.74
N LEU A 77 21.84 -5.63 18.81
CA LEU A 77 21.10 -5.06 17.69
C LEU A 77 21.82 -3.84 17.08
N GLU A 78 22.48 -3.05 17.90
CA GLU A 78 23.30 -1.90 17.47
C GLU A 78 24.44 -2.33 16.53
N LYS A 79 25.07 -3.50 16.76
CA LYS A 79 26.13 -4.04 15.89
C LYS A 79 25.58 -4.60 14.59
N ILE A 80 24.35 -5.15 14.63
CA ILE A 80 23.66 -5.61 13.42
C ILE A 80 23.31 -4.42 12.53
N SER A 81 22.87 -3.29 13.11
CA SER A 81 22.50 -2.08 12.36
C SER A 81 23.70 -1.38 11.70
N ASP A 82 24.95 -1.70 12.08
CA ASP A 82 26.15 -1.28 11.34
C ASP A 82 26.29 -2.03 10.00
N MET A 83 25.77 -3.25 9.93
CA MET A 83 25.91 -4.11 8.76
C MET A 83 24.65 -4.09 7.86
N VAL A 84 23.48 -3.98 8.48
CA VAL A 84 22.18 -4.11 7.81
C VAL A 84 21.35 -2.86 8.04
N GLY A 85 21.12 -2.10 6.98
CA GLY A 85 20.18 -0.99 6.97
C GLY A 85 18.78 -1.48 6.64
N SER A 86 17.77 -0.93 7.33
CA SER A 86 16.37 -1.33 7.16
C SER A 86 15.51 -0.17 6.69
N VAL A 87 14.67 -0.43 5.68
CA VAL A 87 13.62 0.48 5.24
C VAL A 87 12.29 -0.20 5.49
N PHE A 88 11.46 0.39 6.36
CA PHE A 88 10.19 -0.18 6.79
C PHE A 88 9.05 0.19 5.83
N GLN A 89 7.99 -0.60 5.85
CA GLN A 89 6.78 -0.42 5.06
C GLN A 89 6.16 0.99 5.24
N ASN A 90 6.12 1.48 6.48
CA ASN A 90 5.64 2.83 6.76
C ASN A 90 6.83 3.73 7.16
N PRO A 91 7.27 4.65 6.29
CA PRO A 91 8.39 5.55 6.61
C PRO A 91 8.13 6.43 7.82
N ARG A 92 6.86 6.73 8.14
CA ARG A 92 6.51 7.55 9.32
C ARG A 92 6.90 6.89 10.64
N SER A 93 6.89 5.56 10.71
CA SER A 93 7.31 4.82 11.91
C SER A 93 8.82 4.76 12.09
N GLN A 94 9.59 5.23 11.10
CA GLN A 94 11.04 5.23 11.08
C GLN A 94 11.63 6.59 11.47
N PHE A 95 10.83 7.67 11.37
CA PHE A 95 11.31 9.04 11.60
C PHE A 95 11.35 9.42 13.09
N PHE A 96 12.43 10.05 13.49
CA PHE A 96 12.67 10.57 14.84
C PHE A 96 12.80 12.10 14.88
N CYS A 97 13.19 12.72 13.76
CA CYS A 97 13.38 14.16 13.65
C CYS A 97 12.17 14.86 13.05
N VAL A 98 12.12 16.21 13.19
CA VAL A 98 11.04 17.03 12.63
C VAL A 98 11.37 17.56 11.24
N ASP A 99 12.64 17.58 10.89
CA ASP A 99 13.15 18.03 9.59
C ASP A 99 13.99 16.95 8.89
N THR A 100 14.16 17.13 7.59
CA THR A 100 14.77 16.14 6.71
C THR A 100 16.28 16.02 6.89
N THR A 101 16.96 17.10 7.15
CA THR A 101 18.43 17.12 7.31
C THR A 101 18.82 16.44 8.61
N GLY A 102 18.13 16.78 9.71
CA GLY A 102 18.27 16.10 11.00
C GLY A 102 17.96 14.62 10.92
N GLU A 103 16.93 14.21 10.15
CA GLU A 103 16.61 12.80 9.97
C GLU A 103 17.71 12.02 9.24
N ILE A 104 18.36 12.61 8.24
CA ILE A 104 19.50 11.98 7.54
C ILE A 104 20.71 11.88 8.46
N ALA A 105 20.93 12.89 9.33
CA ALA A 105 22.02 12.93 10.30
C ALA A 105 21.83 11.97 11.47
N PHE A 106 20.59 11.70 11.86
CA PHE A 106 20.21 11.00 13.10
C PHE A 106 20.98 9.70 13.35
N GLY A 107 21.03 8.83 12.34
CA GLY A 107 21.75 7.55 12.46
C GLY A 107 23.26 7.74 12.74
N PRO A 108 23.99 8.46 11.89
CA PRO A 108 25.40 8.77 12.11
C PRO A 108 25.69 9.48 13.44
N GLU A 109 24.86 10.43 13.88
CA GLU A 109 24.99 11.12 15.18
C GLU A 109 24.91 10.14 16.35
N ASN A 110 23.91 9.24 16.35
CA ASN A 110 23.77 8.20 17.38
C ASN A 110 24.95 7.21 17.42
N ARG A 111 25.74 7.16 16.35
CA ARG A 111 26.96 6.36 16.26
C ARG A 111 28.23 7.13 16.65
N GLY A 112 28.09 8.39 17.03
CA GLY A 112 29.23 9.26 17.39
C GLY A 112 30.17 9.54 16.20
N VAL A 113 29.63 9.54 14.97
CA VAL A 113 30.40 9.93 13.78
C VAL A 113 30.73 11.39 13.89
N PRO A 114 32.00 11.82 13.61
CA PRO A 114 32.38 13.22 13.66
C PRO A 114 31.54 14.13 12.76
N GLU A 115 31.19 15.32 13.20
CA GLU A 115 30.30 16.27 12.51
C GLU A 115 30.74 16.53 11.05
N ALA A 116 32.01 16.76 10.79
CA ALA A 116 32.53 16.97 9.43
C ALA A 116 32.29 15.76 8.51
N GLU A 117 32.32 14.54 9.06
CA GLU A 117 31.99 13.33 8.30
C GLU A 117 30.47 13.17 8.08
N ILE A 118 29.65 13.55 9.07
CA ILE A 118 28.18 13.57 8.93
C ILE A 118 27.77 14.50 7.80
N GLU A 119 28.31 15.73 7.78
CA GLU A 119 28.05 16.68 6.70
C GLU A 119 28.48 16.14 5.32
N ALA A 120 29.64 15.47 5.26
CA ALA A 120 30.13 14.88 4.03
C ALA A 120 29.17 13.75 3.55
N ARG A 121 28.66 12.92 4.47
CA ARG A 121 27.69 11.88 4.16
C ARG A 121 26.36 12.46 3.69
N ILE A 122 25.84 13.51 4.35
CA ILE A 122 24.61 14.21 3.93
C ILE A 122 24.77 14.76 2.51
N ARG A 123 25.89 15.48 2.23
CA ARG A 123 26.16 15.99 0.87
C ARG A 123 26.18 14.87 -0.16
N GLN A 124 26.89 13.77 0.12
CA GLN A 124 27.00 12.63 -0.76
C GLN A 124 25.63 11.99 -1.07
N VAL A 125 24.80 11.75 -0.04
CA VAL A 125 23.47 11.17 -0.19
C VAL A 125 22.54 12.13 -0.92
N THR A 126 22.62 13.43 -0.61
CA THR A 126 21.85 14.48 -1.26
C THR A 126 22.10 14.54 -2.77
N GLU A 127 23.36 14.47 -3.19
CA GLU A 127 23.73 14.46 -4.61
C GLU A 127 23.25 13.17 -5.30
N ARG A 128 23.51 12.01 -4.68
CA ARG A 128 23.16 10.69 -5.27
C ARG A 128 21.67 10.50 -5.47
N PHE A 129 20.85 10.95 -4.52
CA PHE A 129 19.40 10.75 -4.56
C PHE A 129 18.64 11.99 -5.01
N GLY A 130 19.34 13.09 -5.38
CA GLY A 130 18.71 14.32 -5.82
C GLY A 130 17.81 14.95 -4.76
N LEU A 131 18.30 15.04 -3.50
CA LEU A 131 17.51 15.50 -2.35
C LEU A 131 17.59 17.00 -2.11
N LYS A 132 18.38 17.74 -2.87
CA LYS A 132 18.61 19.19 -2.66
C LYS A 132 17.32 20.00 -2.41
N PRO A 133 16.21 19.77 -3.15
CA PRO A 133 14.94 20.47 -2.91
C PRO A 133 14.22 20.05 -1.62
N LEU A 134 14.65 18.98 -0.98
CA LEU A 134 14.00 18.40 0.20
C LEU A 134 14.74 18.71 1.50
N LEU A 135 15.98 19.22 1.46
CA LEU A 135 16.74 19.54 2.67
C LEU A 135 16.05 20.65 3.46
N ASP A 136 16.23 20.62 4.77
CA ASP A 136 15.73 21.61 5.75
C ASP A 136 14.20 21.79 5.72
N ARG A 137 13.48 20.83 5.15
CA ARG A 137 12.01 20.83 5.12
C ARG A 137 11.44 20.04 6.30
N SER A 138 10.28 20.47 6.76
CA SER A 138 9.51 19.69 7.74
C SER A 138 9.06 18.36 7.15
N ILE A 139 9.33 17.23 7.81
CA ILE A 139 8.92 15.88 7.43
C ILE A 139 7.39 15.78 7.29
N PHE A 140 6.64 16.54 8.07
CA PHE A 140 5.19 16.55 8.04
C PHE A 140 4.60 17.12 6.74
N GLN A 141 5.38 17.93 6.01
CA GLN A 141 4.98 18.56 4.74
C GLN A 141 5.36 17.73 3.51
N LEU A 142 6.08 16.62 3.69
CA LEU A 142 6.51 15.77 2.60
C LEU A 142 5.37 14.86 2.11
N SER A 143 5.35 14.60 0.80
CA SER A 143 4.56 13.53 0.19
C SER A 143 5.04 12.14 0.64
N GLY A 144 4.25 11.10 0.38
CA GLY A 144 4.63 9.71 0.69
C GLY A 144 5.96 9.31 0.04
N GLY A 145 6.13 9.61 -1.24
CA GLY A 145 7.37 9.30 -1.98
C GLY A 145 8.58 10.08 -1.48
N GLU A 146 8.42 11.38 -1.17
CA GLU A 146 9.49 12.17 -0.58
C GLU A 146 9.90 11.62 0.79
N LYS A 147 8.94 11.20 1.64
CA LYS A 147 9.22 10.53 2.91
C LYS A 147 10.01 9.24 2.72
N GLN A 148 9.59 8.39 1.77
CA GLN A 148 10.30 7.15 1.47
C GLN A 148 11.74 7.43 1.03
N LYS A 149 11.93 8.47 0.21
CA LYS A 149 13.25 8.88 -0.27
C LYS A 149 14.15 9.37 0.87
N ILE A 150 13.61 10.13 1.83
CA ILE A 150 14.35 10.56 3.05
C ILE A 150 14.68 9.36 3.94
N ALA A 151 13.75 8.41 4.15
CA ALA A 151 14.03 7.18 4.89
C ALA A 151 15.19 6.38 4.27
N CYS A 152 15.19 6.22 2.94
CA CYS A 152 16.30 5.61 2.22
C CYS A 152 17.61 6.41 2.39
N ALA A 153 17.53 7.74 2.43
CA ALA A 153 18.69 8.61 2.63
C ALA A 153 19.31 8.45 4.02
N GLY A 154 18.49 8.37 5.07
CA GLY A 154 18.96 8.09 6.42
C GLY A 154 19.67 6.74 6.51
N VAL A 155 19.11 5.71 5.88
CA VAL A 155 19.77 4.40 5.78
C VAL A 155 21.08 4.49 5.00
N ALA A 156 21.13 5.20 3.88
CA ALA A 156 22.34 5.35 3.06
C ALA A 156 23.46 6.10 3.80
N ALA A 157 23.11 7.09 4.65
CA ALA A 157 24.08 7.86 5.44
C ALA A 157 24.83 6.99 6.48
N MET A 158 24.21 5.86 6.89
CA MET A 158 24.85 4.85 7.74
C MET A 158 25.87 3.98 7.00
N LYS A 159 25.85 3.99 5.65
CA LYS A 159 26.73 3.21 4.76
C LYS A 159 26.67 1.68 5.00
N PRO A 160 25.52 1.05 5.20
CA PRO A 160 25.46 -0.40 5.40
C PRO A 160 25.85 -1.13 4.12
N GLU A 161 26.38 -2.37 4.27
CA GLU A 161 26.66 -3.25 3.12
C GLU A 161 25.43 -4.03 2.66
N ILE A 162 24.48 -4.23 3.55
CA ILE A 162 23.23 -4.96 3.31
C ILE A 162 22.07 -4.03 3.56
N ILE A 163 21.07 -4.02 2.68
CA ILE A 163 19.86 -3.22 2.80
C ILE A 163 18.67 -4.15 2.70
N VAL A 164 17.78 -4.07 3.66
CA VAL A 164 16.52 -4.82 3.65
C VAL A 164 15.35 -3.85 3.56
N LEU A 165 14.37 -4.16 2.68
CA LEU A 165 13.18 -3.36 2.49
C LEU A 165 11.94 -4.26 2.63
N ASP A 166 11.00 -3.83 3.45
CA ASP A 166 9.73 -4.54 3.69
C ASP A 166 8.58 -3.73 3.07
N GLU A 167 8.03 -4.21 1.96
CA GLU A 167 6.92 -3.60 1.20
C GLU A 167 7.05 -2.07 0.99
N PRO A 168 8.19 -1.59 0.46
CA PRO A 168 8.48 -0.16 0.44
C PRO A 168 7.59 0.65 -0.50
N THR A 169 6.80 0.00 -1.38
CA THR A 169 5.92 0.68 -2.36
C THR A 169 4.45 0.68 -1.96
N SER A 170 4.05 0.10 -0.83
CA SER A 170 2.65 -0.15 -0.45
C SER A 170 1.73 1.09 -0.51
N ASN A 171 2.27 2.29 -0.30
CA ASN A 171 1.50 3.55 -0.28
C ASN A 171 2.05 4.59 -1.29
N LEU A 172 2.77 4.14 -2.30
CA LEU A 172 3.42 5.02 -3.27
C LEU A 172 2.67 5.03 -4.60
N ASP A 173 2.57 6.21 -5.20
CA ASP A 173 2.16 6.36 -6.59
C ASP A 173 3.29 5.94 -7.55
N GLU A 174 2.99 5.90 -8.83
CA GLU A 174 3.93 5.46 -9.86
C GLU A 174 5.18 6.34 -9.95
N ALA A 175 5.03 7.66 -9.78
CA ALA A 175 6.17 8.58 -9.77
C ALA A 175 7.08 8.33 -8.55
N ALA A 176 6.50 8.08 -7.37
CA ALA A 176 7.24 7.76 -6.16
C ALA A 176 7.91 6.37 -6.24
N VAL A 177 7.25 5.38 -6.85
CA VAL A 177 7.85 4.08 -7.16
C VAL A 177 9.04 4.24 -8.10
N GLY A 178 8.92 5.10 -9.13
CA GLY A 178 10.04 5.45 -10.01
C GLY A 178 11.23 6.04 -9.25
N MET A 179 10.98 6.97 -8.33
CA MET A 179 12.04 7.54 -7.47
C MET A 179 12.71 6.48 -6.58
N LEU A 180 11.95 5.54 -6.03
CA LEU A 180 12.51 4.44 -5.24
C LEU A 180 13.33 3.47 -6.11
N LYS A 181 12.86 3.18 -7.31
CA LYS A 181 13.58 2.38 -8.31
C LYS A 181 14.96 2.97 -8.60
N ASP A 182 15.06 4.29 -8.76
CA ASP A 182 16.33 4.97 -8.99
C ASP A 182 17.28 4.82 -7.78
N VAL A 183 16.77 4.94 -6.56
CA VAL A 183 17.56 4.73 -5.33
C VAL A 183 18.11 3.29 -5.28
N ILE A 184 17.27 2.28 -5.55
CA ILE A 184 17.69 0.88 -5.57
C ILE A 184 18.74 0.62 -6.68
N ALA A 185 18.55 1.24 -7.86
CA ALA A 185 19.52 1.14 -8.95
C ALA A 185 20.90 1.72 -8.58
N VAL A 186 20.92 2.84 -7.83
CA VAL A 186 22.16 3.41 -7.29
C VAL A 186 22.83 2.43 -6.33
N TRP A 187 22.11 1.88 -5.36
CA TRP A 187 22.64 0.90 -4.41
C TRP A 187 23.15 -0.38 -5.10
N LYS A 188 22.41 -0.89 -6.10
CA LYS A 188 22.85 -2.03 -6.91
C LYS A 188 24.16 -1.74 -7.62
N LYS A 189 24.30 -0.56 -8.25
CA LYS A 189 25.52 -0.13 -8.92
C LYS A 189 26.72 0.02 -7.96
N GLU A 190 26.45 0.34 -6.71
CA GLU A 190 27.46 0.42 -5.63
C GLU A 190 27.84 -0.97 -5.08
N GLY A 191 27.23 -2.04 -5.58
CA GLY A 191 27.50 -3.42 -5.13
C GLY A 191 26.87 -3.75 -3.77
N LYS A 192 25.86 -3.01 -3.31
CA LYS A 192 25.14 -3.33 -2.08
C LYS A 192 24.34 -4.61 -2.25
N THR A 193 24.24 -5.41 -1.18
CA THR A 193 23.37 -6.56 -1.12
C THR A 193 21.98 -6.09 -0.68
N ILE A 194 20.95 -6.37 -1.48
CA ILE A 194 19.62 -5.84 -1.28
C ILE A 194 18.62 -6.97 -1.19
N LEU A 195 17.81 -6.99 -0.13
CA LEU A 195 16.72 -7.94 0.06
C LEU A 195 15.41 -7.17 0.17
N ILE A 196 14.47 -7.44 -0.74
CA ILE A 196 13.21 -6.71 -0.85
C ILE A 196 12.06 -7.70 -0.71
N ALA A 197 11.15 -7.49 0.25
CA ALA A 197 9.86 -8.16 0.28
C ALA A 197 8.84 -7.25 -0.41
N GLU A 198 8.08 -7.76 -1.41
CA GLU A 198 7.18 -6.93 -2.20
C GLU A 198 6.00 -7.73 -2.76
N HIS A 199 4.87 -7.05 -2.95
CA HIS A 199 3.69 -7.54 -3.65
C HIS A 199 3.59 -6.99 -5.08
N ARG A 200 3.95 -5.74 -5.30
CA ARG A 200 3.99 -5.10 -6.63
C ARG A 200 5.36 -5.36 -7.26
N LEU A 201 5.43 -6.25 -8.25
CA LEU A 201 6.72 -6.77 -8.73
C LEU A 201 7.24 -6.07 -10.00
N ASP A 202 6.38 -5.42 -10.75
CA ASP A 202 6.64 -4.82 -12.06
C ASP A 202 7.87 -3.90 -12.08
N TRP A 203 8.00 -3.04 -11.09
CA TRP A 203 9.09 -2.06 -10.98
C TRP A 203 10.46 -2.69 -10.71
N LEU A 204 10.49 -3.93 -10.18
CA LEU A 204 11.71 -4.67 -9.88
C LEU A 204 12.23 -5.54 -11.03
N SER A 205 11.48 -5.64 -12.13
CA SER A 205 11.80 -6.54 -13.24
C SER A 205 13.20 -6.35 -13.84
N ALA A 206 13.69 -5.11 -13.89
CA ALA A 206 15.04 -4.79 -14.38
C ALA A 206 16.11 -4.77 -13.26
N LEU A 207 15.72 -4.92 -12.00
CA LEU A 207 16.62 -4.77 -10.85
C LEU A 207 16.91 -6.09 -10.14
N ALA A 208 15.92 -6.97 -9.98
CA ALA A 208 16.07 -8.20 -9.23
C ALA A 208 16.94 -9.22 -10.00
N ASP A 209 18.02 -9.66 -9.37
CA ASP A 209 18.89 -10.72 -9.90
C ASP A 209 18.31 -12.11 -9.61
N ARG A 210 17.56 -12.21 -8.49
CA ARG A 210 16.99 -13.47 -8.00
C ARG A 210 15.66 -13.22 -7.33
N VAL A 211 14.73 -14.15 -7.47
CA VAL A 211 13.40 -14.11 -6.87
C VAL A 211 13.17 -15.39 -6.06
N VAL A 212 12.87 -15.22 -4.79
CA VAL A 212 12.55 -16.31 -3.85
C VAL A 212 11.06 -16.26 -3.57
N TYR A 213 10.35 -17.31 -3.95
CA TYR A 213 8.93 -17.46 -3.73
C TYR A 213 8.66 -18.22 -2.44
N LEU A 214 7.94 -17.57 -1.52
CA LEU A 214 7.52 -18.14 -0.24
C LEU A 214 6.03 -18.50 -0.28
N LYS A 215 5.71 -19.65 0.31
CA LYS A 215 4.33 -20.08 0.57
C LYS A 215 4.30 -20.82 1.90
N GLU A 216 3.33 -20.49 2.77
CA GLU A 216 3.11 -21.15 4.07
C GLU A 216 4.39 -21.31 4.89
N GLY A 217 5.19 -20.25 4.99
CA GLY A 217 6.44 -20.23 5.76
C GLY A 217 7.62 -21.01 5.16
N ARG A 218 7.51 -21.52 3.92
CA ARG A 218 8.53 -22.32 3.25
C ARG A 218 8.97 -21.69 1.92
N ILE A 219 10.20 -21.93 1.50
CA ILE A 219 10.65 -21.58 0.16
C ILE A 219 10.11 -22.64 -0.81
N GLN A 220 9.23 -22.24 -1.72
CA GLN A 220 8.65 -23.11 -2.74
C GLN A 220 9.29 -22.92 -4.13
N GLY A 221 10.00 -21.82 -4.32
CA GLY A 221 10.68 -21.55 -5.57
C GLY A 221 11.84 -20.58 -5.41
N ASP A 222 12.84 -20.75 -6.26
CA ASP A 222 14.05 -19.96 -6.28
C ASP A 222 14.49 -19.81 -7.74
N PHE A 223 14.35 -18.60 -8.26
CA PHE A 223 14.46 -18.30 -9.68
C PHE A 223 15.50 -17.22 -9.92
N THR A 224 16.16 -17.24 -11.08
CA THR A 224 16.80 -16.01 -11.57
C THR A 224 15.75 -14.96 -11.90
N GLY A 225 16.08 -13.66 -11.75
CA GLY A 225 15.14 -12.58 -12.07
C GLY A 225 14.56 -12.75 -13.49
N GLU A 226 15.42 -12.97 -14.49
CA GLU A 226 15.02 -13.18 -15.88
C GLU A 226 13.93 -14.25 -16.02
N LYS A 227 14.17 -15.47 -15.54
CA LYS A 227 13.22 -16.58 -15.63
C LYS A 227 11.91 -16.32 -14.88
N PHE A 228 11.96 -15.56 -13.78
CA PHE A 228 10.76 -15.26 -13.03
C PHE A 228 9.89 -14.24 -13.76
N PHE A 229 10.48 -13.18 -14.30
CA PHE A 229 9.76 -12.11 -14.99
C PHE A 229 9.34 -12.47 -16.42
N GLU A 230 9.78 -13.62 -16.95
CA GLU A 230 9.25 -14.24 -18.19
C GLU A 230 7.92 -14.97 -17.97
N LYS A 231 7.54 -15.26 -16.71
CA LYS A 231 6.27 -15.94 -16.39
C LYS A 231 5.08 -15.08 -16.80
N GLY A 232 4.07 -15.73 -17.36
CA GLY A 232 2.80 -15.07 -17.68
C GLY A 232 1.98 -14.75 -16.41
N ASN A 233 1.14 -13.73 -16.51
CA ASN A 233 0.28 -13.31 -15.37
C ASN A 233 -0.59 -14.44 -14.83
N GLU A 234 -1.09 -15.35 -15.67
CA GLU A 234 -1.85 -16.51 -15.21
C GLU A 234 -1.04 -17.45 -14.32
N GLU A 235 0.26 -17.64 -14.63
CA GLU A 235 1.14 -18.47 -13.81
C GLU A 235 1.43 -17.78 -12.46
N LEU A 236 1.74 -16.48 -12.47
CA LEU A 236 1.96 -15.69 -11.26
C LEU A 236 0.71 -15.68 -10.37
N ASN A 237 -0.47 -15.50 -10.96
CA ASN A 237 -1.73 -15.49 -10.23
C ASN A 237 -2.03 -16.85 -9.58
N ARG A 238 -1.70 -17.97 -10.25
CA ARG A 238 -1.79 -19.32 -9.64
C ARG A 238 -0.84 -19.51 -8.46
N MET A 239 0.27 -18.77 -8.43
CA MET A 239 1.19 -18.73 -7.30
C MET A 239 0.72 -17.77 -6.18
N GLY A 240 -0.43 -17.11 -6.32
CA GLY A 240 -0.90 -16.07 -5.39
C GLY A 240 -0.10 -14.77 -5.46
N VAL A 241 0.65 -14.58 -6.53
CA VAL A 241 1.51 -13.42 -6.77
C VAL A 241 0.82 -12.49 -7.78
N ARG A 242 0.96 -11.19 -7.59
CA ARG A 242 0.42 -10.18 -8.49
C ARG A 242 1.00 -10.28 -9.89
N GLY A 243 0.16 -10.00 -10.89
CA GLY A 243 0.57 -9.92 -12.27
C GLY A 243 1.58 -8.80 -12.53
N ILE A 244 2.38 -8.95 -13.58
CA ILE A 244 3.32 -7.94 -14.05
C ILE A 244 2.60 -7.17 -15.16
N HIS A 245 2.24 -5.93 -14.86
CA HIS A 245 1.56 -5.07 -15.81
C HIS A 245 2.58 -4.12 -16.45
N LYS A 246 2.60 -4.06 -17.77
CA LYS A 246 3.32 -3.00 -18.48
C LYS A 246 2.60 -1.69 -18.18
N THR A 247 3.38 -0.62 -17.92
CA THR A 247 2.89 0.75 -17.69
C THR A 247 1.71 1.06 -18.61
N TRP A 248 0.59 1.42 -18.04
CA TRP A 248 -0.63 1.66 -18.77
C TRP A 248 -0.57 3.00 -19.50
N ASP A 249 -0.87 2.99 -20.80
CA ASP A 249 -1.00 4.21 -21.61
C ASP A 249 -2.14 5.15 -21.15
N TYR A 250 -2.99 4.70 -20.19
CA TYR A 250 -4.10 5.52 -19.65
C TYR A 250 -3.63 6.72 -18.83
N LEU A 251 -2.44 6.70 -18.22
CA LEU A 251 -1.87 7.88 -17.58
C LEU A 251 -1.45 8.96 -18.59
N ASN A 252 -1.31 8.58 -19.86
CA ASN A 252 -1.05 9.48 -20.98
C ASN A 252 -2.35 9.93 -21.67
N THR A 253 -3.53 9.51 -21.19
CA THR A 253 -4.81 9.94 -21.76
C THR A 253 -5.18 11.33 -21.26
N ALA A 254 -5.99 12.03 -22.05
CA ALA A 254 -6.54 13.34 -21.66
C ALA A 254 -7.30 13.24 -20.32
N PHE A 255 -7.28 14.33 -19.54
CA PHE A 255 -8.12 14.43 -18.34
C PHE A 255 -9.60 14.31 -18.74
N GLY A 256 -10.40 13.63 -17.91
CA GLY A 256 -11.82 13.46 -18.18
C GLY A 256 -12.41 12.14 -17.72
N PHE A 257 -13.57 11.84 -18.22
CA PHE A 257 -14.33 10.63 -17.88
C PHE A 257 -14.52 9.76 -19.14
N PHE A 258 -14.14 8.49 -19.07
CA PHE A 258 -14.21 7.56 -20.20
C PHE A 258 -14.50 6.12 -19.79
N TRP A 259 -15.00 5.34 -20.77
CA TRP A 259 -15.18 3.90 -20.66
C TRP A 259 -13.84 3.17 -20.69
N ILE A 260 -13.76 2.07 -19.95
CA ILE A 260 -12.63 1.15 -20.11
C ILE A 260 -12.88 0.33 -21.37
N LYS A 261 -11.91 0.36 -22.30
CA LYS A 261 -11.97 -0.34 -23.58
C LYS A 261 -12.25 -1.82 -23.39
N GLY A 262 -13.26 -2.36 -24.10
CA GLY A 262 -13.68 -3.75 -24.03
C GLY A 262 -14.77 -4.04 -23.00
N LYS A 263 -15.19 -3.06 -22.18
CA LYS A 263 -16.32 -3.18 -21.23
C LYS A 263 -17.57 -2.40 -21.67
N GLU A 264 -17.56 -1.93 -22.90
CA GLU A 264 -18.58 -1.04 -23.47
C GLU A 264 -19.92 -1.72 -23.78
N SER A 265 -20.03 -3.07 -23.68
CA SER A 265 -21.08 -3.83 -24.36
C SER A 265 -22.20 -4.38 -23.51
N SER A 266 -22.29 -4.10 -22.22
CA SER A 266 -23.30 -4.75 -21.40
C SER A 266 -24.52 -3.91 -20.98
N GLN A 267 -24.57 -2.59 -21.27
CA GLN A 267 -25.66 -1.72 -20.78
C GLN A 267 -25.98 -0.56 -21.74
N ASN A 268 -26.50 -0.87 -22.91
CA ASN A 268 -27.17 0.11 -23.77
C ASN A 268 -28.69 0.13 -23.49
N ALA A 269 -29.09 0.61 -22.31
CA ALA A 269 -30.49 0.95 -22.05
C ALA A 269 -30.50 2.18 -21.15
N CYS A 270 -31.39 3.13 -21.42
CA CYS A 270 -31.69 4.38 -20.74
C CYS A 270 -31.34 4.37 -19.23
N GLU A 271 -30.05 4.58 -18.91
CA GLU A 271 -29.57 4.43 -17.56
C GLU A 271 -29.78 5.72 -16.80
N GLU A 272 -30.33 5.61 -15.62
CA GLU A 272 -30.35 6.71 -14.68
C GLU A 272 -28.90 7.11 -14.37
N THR A 273 -28.62 8.40 -14.37
CA THR A 273 -27.28 8.95 -14.14
C THR A 273 -27.24 9.89 -12.94
N TYR A 274 -26.08 9.99 -12.35
CA TYR A 274 -25.74 11.07 -11.45
C TYR A 274 -25.10 12.20 -12.25
N GLN A 275 -25.74 13.39 -12.25
CA GLN A 275 -25.22 14.58 -12.89
C GLN A 275 -24.35 15.37 -11.92
N PHE A 276 -23.06 15.40 -12.14
CA PHE A 276 -22.11 16.21 -11.38
C PHE A 276 -22.01 17.60 -11.98
N ARG A 277 -22.16 18.62 -11.15
CA ARG A 277 -22.15 20.02 -11.59
C ARG A 277 -21.24 20.86 -10.71
N ASP A 278 -20.36 21.63 -11.34
CA ASP A 278 -19.52 22.65 -10.72
C ASP A 278 -18.67 22.16 -9.53
N PHE A 279 -18.15 20.93 -9.60
CA PHE A 279 -17.29 20.40 -8.52
C PHE A 279 -15.95 21.10 -8.51
N SER A 280 -15.74 21.99 -7.51
CA SER A 280 -14.47 22.67 -7.32
C SER A 280 -14.15 22.90 -5.85
N TYR A 281 -12.88 22.92 -5.50
CA TYR A 281 -12.40 23.18 -4.16
C TYR A 281 -11.03 23.87 -4.16
N ARG A 282 -10.85 24.86 -3.26
CA ARG A 282 -9.59 25.55 -3.01
C ARG A 282 -9.25 25.49 -1.54
N TYR A 283 -8.00 25.17 -1.21
CA TYR A 283 -7.48 25.33 0.15
C TYR A 283 -7.26 26.82 0.47
N GLU A 284 -7.26 27.17 1.75
CA GLU A 284 -7.14 28.57 2.26
C GLU A 284 -5.94 29.35 1.70
N ARG A 285 -4.91 28.68 1.17
CA ARG A 285 -3.72 29.30 0.56
C ARG A 285 -3.84 29.52 -0.96
N GLY A 286 -5.04 29.53 -1.50
CA GLY A 286 -5.33 30.01 -2.85
C GLY A 286 -5.05 29.05 -4.01
N LYS A 287 -4.43 27.88 -3.77
CA LYS A 287 -4.20 26.89 -4.82
C LYS A 287 -5.47 26.05 -5.06
N GLU A 288 -5.92 25.98 -6.32
CA GLU A 288 -7.04 25.11 -6.69
C GLU A 288 -6.61 23.65 -6.53
N ALA A 289 -7.38 22.90 -5.76
CA ALA A 289 -7.09 21.51 -5.42
C ALA A 289 -8.00 20.53 -6.15
N LEU A 290 -9.11 21.00 -6.70
CA LEU A 290 -10.07 20.23 -7.46
C LEU A 290 -10.85 21.13 -8.39
N HIS A 291 -10.92 20.74 -9.65
CA HIS A 291 -11.84 21.27 -10.64
C HIS A 291 -12.31 20.14 -11.55
N LEU A 292 -13.62 19.93 -11.61
CA LEU A 292 -14.24 18.95 -12.51
C LEU A 292 -15.27 19.64 -13.38
N GLU A 293 -15.13 19.49 -14.68
CA GLU A 293 -16.16 19.83 -15.63
C GLU A 293 -17.44 19.04 -15.38
N PRO A 294 -18.62 19.57 -15.72
CA PRO A 294 -19.88 18.84 -15.57
C PRO A 294 -19.82 17.49 -16.31
N LEU A 295 -20.18 16.42 -15.59
CA LEU A 295 -20.18 15.08 -16.14
C LEU A 295 -21.36 14.25 -15.63
N ALA A 296 -21.76 13.25 -16.42
CA ALA A 296 -22.82 12.30 -16.10
C ALA A 296 -22.20 10.92 -15.84
N ILE A 297 -22.46 10.34 -14.67
CA ILE A 297 -21.97 9.03 -14.28
C ILE A 297 -23.15 8.07 -14.20
N PRO A 298 -23.12 6.94 -14.91
CA PRO A 298 -24.19 5.94 -14.84
C PRO A 298 -24.35 5.41 -13.41
N LYS A 299 -25.59 5.14 -13.00
CA LYS A 299 -25.84 4.37 -11.77
C LYS A 299 -25.24 2.97 -11.93
N HIS A 300 -24.83 2.39 -10.82
CA HIS A 300 -24.19 1.05 -10.77
C HIS A 300 -22.84 0.95 -11.48
N ALA A 301 -22.26 2.08 -11.92
CA ALA A 301 -20.90 2.11 -12.46
C ALA A 301 -19.85 1.89 -11.36
N VAL A 302 -18.75 1.23 -11.72
CA VAL A 302 -17.52 1.20 -10.92
C VAL A 302 -16.52 2.14 -11.59
N VAL A 303 -16.24 3.27 -10.95
CA VAL A 303 -15.42 4.36 -11.49
C VAL A 303 -14.07 4.39 -10.82
N ALA A 304 -13.01 4.07 -11.55
CA ALA A 304 -11.64 4.31 -11.08
C ALA A 304 -11.32 5.80 -11.14
N VAL A 305 -10.92 6.38 -10.03
CA VAL A 305 -10.45 7.78 -9.95
C VAL A 305 -8.93 7.75 -9.94
N ILE A 306 -8.31 8.14 -11.07
CA ILE A 306 -6.87 8.12 -11.27
C ILE A 306 -6.29 9.53 -11.41
N GLY A 307 -4.97 9.65 -11.29
CA GLY A 307 -4.21 10.90 -11.39
C GLY A 307 -2.97 10.85 -10.50
N HIS A 308 -2.03 11.77 -10.70
CA HIS A 308 -0.82 11.84 -9.87
C HIS A 308 -1.12 12.17 -8.39
N ASN A 309 -0.14 11.96 -7.51
CA ASN A 309 -0.29 12.39 -6.10
C ASN A 309 -0.39 13.91 -6.01
N GLY A 310 -1.37 14.36 -5.22
CA GLY A 310 -1.70 15.78 -5.15
C GLY A 310 -2.70 16.27 -6.24
N ALA A 311 -3.11 15.43 -7.18
CA ALA A 311 -4.11 15.76 -8.21
C ALA A 311 -5.54 16.03 -7.67
N GLY A 312 -5.76 15.84 -6.37
CA GLY A 312 -7.06 16.09 -5.75
C GLY A 312 -7.98 14.87 -5.62
N LYS A 313 -7.51 13.64 -5.88
CA LYS A 313 -8.32 12.40 -5.81
C LYS A 313 -9.05 12.21 -4.48
N SER A 314 -8.32 12.16 -3.37
CA SER A 314 -8.92 12.04 -2.03
C SER A 314 -9.74 13.28 -1.65
N THR A 315 -9.37 14.47 -2.15
CA THR A 315 -10.15 15.70 -1.99
C THR A 315 -11.49 15.57 -2.70
N PHE A 316 -11.52 15.03 -3.91
CA PHE A 316 -12.75 14.73 -4.65
C PHE A 316 -13.66 13.79 -3.84
N LEU A 317 -13.15 12.67 -3.33
CA LEU A 317 -13.95 11.74 -2.51
C LEU A 317 -14.51 12.43 -1.26
N LYS A 318 -13.71 13.26 -0.57
CA LYS A 318 -14.16 14.00 0.61
C LYS A 318 -15.23 15.03 0.25
N CYS A 319 -15.14 15.71 -0.89
CA CYS A 319 -16.18 16.61 -1.40
C CYS A 319 -17.45 15.84 -1.75
N LEU A 320 -17.32 14.73 -2.50
CA LEU A 320 -18.42 13.86 -2.92
C LEU A 320 -19.19 13.30 -1.71
N CYS A 321 -18.50 12.93 -0.65
CA CYS A 321 -19.13 12.43 0.57
C CYS A 321 -19.54 13.54 1.56
N GLY A 322 -19.44 14.83 1.18
CA GLY A 322 -19.83 15.96 2.01
C GLY A 322 -19.01 16.11 3.31
N ILE A 323 -17.83 15.52 3.36
CA ILE A 323 -16.89 15.59 4.49
C ILE A 323 -16.10 16.90 4.43
N GLN A 324 -15.66 17.29 3.22
CA GLN A 324 -14.95 18.54 3.01
C GLN A 324 -15.89 19.73 3.10
N ARG A 325 -15.53 20.75 3.91
CA ARG A 325 -16.28 21.99 3.99
C ARG A 325 -15.78 22.99 2.97
N GLY A 326 -16.68 23.90 2.52
CA GLY A 326 -16.31 25.01 1.66
C GLY A 326 -16.05 24.64 0.19
N PHE A 327 -16.40 23.43 -0.25
CA PHE A 327 -16.38 23.09 -1.66
C PHE A 327 -17.64 23.61 -2.38
N HIS A 328 -17.51 23.86 -3.67
CA HIS A 328 -18.62 24.11 -4.57
C HIS A 328 -18.94 22.83 -5.34
N GLY A 329 -20.23 22.62 -5.63
CA GLY A 329 -20.66 21.47 -6.42
C GLY A 329 -21.98 20.87 -5.93
N SER A 330 -22.59 20.09 -6.83
CA SER A 330 -23.82 19.35 -6.55
C SER A 330 -23.89 18.09 -7.39
N VAL A 331 -24.59 17.08 -6.86
CA VAL A 331 -25.00 15.87 -7.58
C VAL A 331 -26.50 15.89 -7.73
N VAL A 332 -27.00 15.69 -8.96
CA VAL A 332 -28.43 15.64 -9.28
C VAL A 332 -28.74 14.23 -9.77
N THR A 333 -29.79 13.63 -9.25
CA THR A 333 -30.32 12.34 -9.70
C THR A 333 -31.85 12.38 -9.67
N GLY A 334 -32.49 12.07 -10.79
CA GLY A 334 -33.93 12.29 -10.96
C GLY A 334 -34.34 13.73 -10.64
N SER A 335 -35.25 13.91 -9.72
CA SER A 335 -35.70 15.25 -9.24
C SER A 335 -34.91 15.78 -8.05
N GLU A 336 -34.00 14.98 -7.47
CA GLU A 336 -33.28 15.35 -6.26
C GLU A 336 -31.93 16.01 -6.56
N LYS A 337 -31.60 17.02 -5.76
CA LYS A 337 -30.31 17.72 -5.81
C LYS A 337 -29.63 17.69 -4.44
N TYR A 338 -28.44 17.07 -4.41
CA TYR A 338 -27.60 16.99 -3.22
C TYR A 338 -26.43 17.97 -3.33
N LYS A 339 -26.18 18.75 -2.26
CA LYS A 339 -25.06 19.68 -2.15
C LYS A 339 -24.55 19.81 -0.73
N GLY A 340 -23.26 20.13 -0.57
CA GLY A 340 -22.63 20.35 0.73
C GLY A 340 -22.85 19.14 1.66
N LYS A 341 -23.30 19.40 2.89
CA LYS A 341 -23.53 18.33 3.90
C LYS A 341 -24.59 17.30 3.50
N ASN A 342 -25.52 17.66 2.60
CA ASN A 342 -26.57 16.72 2.18
C ASN A 342 -26.03 15.56 1.33
N LEU A 343 -24.83 15.68 0.73
CA LEU A 343 -24.17 14.59 0.04
C LEU A 343 -23.88 13.38 0.95
N LYS A 344 -23.78 13.58 2.27
CA LYS A 344 -23.68 12.47 3.25
C LYS A 344 -24.89 11.54 3.24
N LYS A 345 -26.03 11.98 2.73
CA LYS A 345 -27.23 11.13 2.57
C LYS A 345 -27.12 10.23 1.35
N LEU A 346 -26.35 10.65 0.34
CA LEU A 346 -26.15 9.94 -0.92
C LEU A 346 -24.90 9.05 -0.91
N CYS A 347 -23.83 9.49 -0.24
CA CYS A 347 -22.49 8.90 -0.35
C CYS A 347 -21.95 8.42 1.01
N TYR A 348 -21.22 7.31 0.98
CA TYR A 348 -20.43 6.79 2.11
C TYR A 348 -18.96 6.66 1.67
N MET A 349 -18.01 7.02 2.55
CA MET A 349 -16.58 6.94 2.28
C MET A 349 -15.89 5.91 3.18
N VAL A 350 -15.14 5.01 2.59
CA VAL A 350 -14.14 4.18 3.27
C VAL A 350 -12.78 4.86 3.09
N MET A 351 -12.18 5.25 4.20
CA MET A 351 -10.92 6.00 4.22
C MET A 351 -9.72 5.06 4.03
N GLN A 352 -8.62 5.59 3.51
CA GLN A 352 -7.35 4.87 3.40
C GLN A 352 -6.86 4.33 4.76
N ASP A 353 -6.91 5.16 5.81
CA ASP A 353 -6.67 4.73 7.18
C ASP A 353 -7.99 4.49 7.91
N VAL A 354 -8.42 3.24 7.89
CA VAL A 354 -9.68 2.81 8.52
C VAL A 354 -9.69 2.90 10.05
N ASN A 355 -8.52 3.07 10.71
CA ASN A 355 -8.46 3.24 12.16
C ASN A 355 -9.19 4.51 12.63
N HIS A 356 -9.33 5.51 11.76
CA HIS A 356 -10.08 6.73 12.05
C HIS A 356 -11.59 6.59 11.84
N GLN A 357 -12.06 5.43 11.40
CA GLN A 357 -13.46 5.20 11.04
C GLN A 357 -14.12 4.14 11.92
N LEU A 358 -13.36 3.22 12.52
CA LEU A 358 -13.84 2.14 13.35
C LEU A 358 -13.82 2.56 14.83
N PHE A 359 -14.96 2.55 15.52
CA PHE A 359 -15.09 3.10 16.87
C PHE A 359 -16.03 2.36 17.82
N THR A 360 -16.72 1.28 17.34
CA THR A 360 -17.63 0.49 18.17
C THR A 360 -16.90 -0.58 18.99
N ASP A 361 -17.60 -1.20 19.93
CA ASP A 361 -17.03 -2.21 20.83
C ASP A 361 -16.87 -3.59 20.18
N SER A 362 -17.59 -3.85 19.07
CA SER A 362 -17.49 -5.11 18.32
C SER A 362 -17.59 -4.90 16.81
N VAL A 363 -17.03 -5.85 16.05
CA VAL A 363 -17.18 -5.89 14.57
C VAL A 363 -18.64 -5.96 14.19
N TRP A 364 -19.45 -6.71 14.94
CA TRP A 364 -20.88 -6.84 14.70
C TRP A 364 -21.57 -5.48 14.80
N GLU A 365 -21.34 -4.74 15.88
CA GLU A 365 -21.90 -3.40 16.06
C GLU A 365 -21.41 -2.43 15.00
N GLU A 366 -20.14 -2.50 14.61
CA GLU A 366 -19.57 -1.62 13.57
C GLU A 366 -20.26 -1.83 12.22
N VAL A 367 -20.50 -3.07 11.85
CA VAL A 367 -21.10 -3.44 10.56
C VAL A 367 -22.61 -3.16 10.55
N THR A 368 -23.27 -3.29 11.68
CA THR A 368 -24.72 -3.06 11.80
C THR A 368 -25.09 -1.64 12.25
N LEU A 369 -24.10 -0.76 12.46
CA LEU A 369 -24.31 0.59 12.91
C LEU A 369 -25.18 1.39 11.92
N GLY A 370 -26.36 1.82 12.39
CA GLY A 370 -27.31 2.57 11.58
C GLY A 370 -28.12 1.73 10.57
N SER A 371 -28.03 0.41 10.65
CA SER A 371 -28.88 -0.51 9.87
C SER A 371 -30.18 -0.83 10.62
N GLU A 372 -31.29 -1.01 9.90
CA GLU A 372 -32.53 -1.51 10.48
C GLU A 372 -32.42 -3.01 10.84
N GLU A 373 -33.21 -3.51 11.80
CA GLU A 373 -33.24 -4.94 12.21
C GLU A 373 -33.40 -5.94 11.04
N LYS A 374 -34.01 -5.50 9.95
CA LYS A 374 -34.18 -6.31 8.73
C LYS A 374 -32.88 -6.68 8.00
N GLN A 375 -31.76 -6.01 8.32
CA GLN A 375 -30.47 -6.22 7.64
C GLN A 375 -29.55 -7.24 8.35
N GLU A 376 -29.96 -7.80 9.50
CA GLU A 376 -29.12 -8.78 10.23
C GLU A 376 -28.72 -10.01 9.37
N ALA A 377 -29.65 -10.51 8.57
CA ALA A 377 -29.38 -11.66 7.70
C ALA A 377 -28.33 -11.29 6.62
N GLN A 378 -28.42 -10.08 6.08
CA GLN A 378 -27.46 -9.56 5.10
C GLN A 378 -26.10 -9.30 5.75
N ALA A 379 -26.09 -8.74 6.97
CA ALA A 379 -24.85 -8.53 7.74
C ALA A 379 -24.11 -9.87 8.00
N LYS A 380 -24.84 -10.92 8.42
CA LYS A 380 -24.27 -12.27 8.59
C LYS A 380 -23.70 -12.83 7.28
N LYS A 381 -24.43 -12.66 6.16
CA LYS A 381 -23.97 -13.09 4.84
C LYS A 381 -22.66 -12.38 4.45
N VAL A 382 -22.63 -11.05 4.57
CA VAL A 382 -21.46 -10.22 4.18
C VAL A 382 -20.25 -10.53 5.07
N LEU A 383 -20.44 -10.67 6.39
CA LEU A 383 -19.37 -11.09 7.30
C LEU A 383 -18.80 -12.46 6.95
N GLY A 384 -19.67 -13.40 6.52
CA GLY A 384 -19.24 -14.73 6.02
C GLY A 384 -18.40 -14.62 4.75
N GLN A 385 -18.84 -13.83 3.77
CA GLN A 385 -18.12 -13.61 2.50
C GLN A 385 -16.76 -12.95 2.72
N MET A 386 -16.62 -12.12 3.77
CA MET A 386 -15.40 -11.40 4.11
C MET A 386 -14.51 -12.10 5.14
N ASP A 387 -14.81 -13.35 5.46
CA ASP A 387 -14.06 -14.14 6.45
C ASP A 387 -13.88 -13.40 7.80
N LEU A 388 -14.98 -12.81 8.28
CA LEU A 388 -15.03 -12.05 9.54
C LEU A 388 -15.93 -12.70 10.60
N THR A 389 -16.56 -13.82 10.30
CA THR A 389 -17.53 -14.50 11.21
C THR A 389 -16.92 -14.86 12.55
N GLU A 390 -15.69 -15.40 12.55
CA GLU A 390 -14.95 -15.81 13.75
C GLU A 390 -14.52 -14.63 14.64
N VAL A 391 -14.46 -13.43 14.08
CA VAL A 391 -13.99 -12.23 14.80
C VAL A 391 -15.10 -11.23 15.05
N LYS A 392 -16.36 -11.57 14.78
CA LYS A 392 -17.51 -10.63 14.84
C LYS A 392 -17.73 -10.01 16.23
N GLU A 393 -17.38 -10.73 17.31
CA GLU A 393 -17.51 -10.24 18.68
C GLU A 393 -16.23 -9.52 19.18
N ARG A 394 -15.17 -9.44 18.36
CA ARG A 394 -13.94 -8.76 18.77
C ARG A 394 -14.03 -7.27 18.56
N HIS A 395 -13.33 -6.52 19.40
CA HIS A 395 -13.15 -5.08 19.21
C HIS A 395 -12.40 -4.82 17.89
N PRO A 396 -12.90 -3.93 17.00
CA PRO A 396 -12.28 -3.67 15.69
C PRO A 396 -10.80 -3.32 15.76
N MET A 397 -10.37 -2.60 16.79
CA MET A 397 -8.97 -2.22 16.96
C MET A 397 -8.02 -3.39 17.28
N SER A 398 -8.55 -4.54 17.71
CA SER A 398 -7.76 -5.76 17.94
C SER A 398 -7.47 -6.55 16.66
N LEU A 399 -8.07 -6.18 15.55
CA LEU A 399 -7.96 -6.88 14.28
C LEU A 399 -6.68 -6.51 13.52
N SER A 400 -6.27 -7.39 12.59
CA SER A 400 -5.23 -7.06 11.61
C SER A 400 -5.67 -5.93 10.68
N GLY A 401 -4.73 -5.23 10.04
CA GLY A 401 -5.04 -4.14 9.11
C GLY A 401 -6.00 -4.56 8.00
N GLY A 402 -5.78 -5.73 7.38
CA GLY A 402 -6.68 -6.26 6.34
C GLY A 402 -8.08 -6.61 6.87
N GLN A 403 -8.19 -7.16 8.09
CA GLN A 403 -9.51 -7.41 8.71
C GLN A 403 -10.25 -6.09 8.99
N LYS A 404 -9.57 -5.08 9.54
CA LYS A 404 -10.16 -3.75 9.75
C LYS A 404 -10.71 -3.15 8.46
N GLN A 405 -9.95 -3.28 7.38
CA GLN A 405 -10.38 -2.78 6.07
C GLN A 405 -11.64 -3.50 5.57
N ARG A 406 -11.69 -4.83 5.69
CA ARG A 406 -12.88 -5.60 5.35
C ARG A 406 -14.10 -5.21 6.21
N VAL A 407 -13.92 -4.95 7.51
CA VAL A 407 -14.98 -4.45 8.38
C VAL A 407 -15.53 -3.12 7.88
N ALA A 408 -14.68 -2.14 7.56
CA ALA A 408 -15.10 -0.84 7.04
C ALA A 408 -15.88 -0.96 5.72
N ILE A 409 -15.50 -1.92 4.86
CA ILE A 409 -16.22 -2.18 3.61
C ILE A 409 -17.57 -2.83 3.86
N CYS A 410 -17.68 -3.78 4.81
CA CYS A 410 -18.96 -4.34 5.23
C CYS A 410 -19.91 -3.25 5.72
N SER A 411 -19.42 -2.33 6.56
CA SER A 411 -20.20 -1.18 7.06
C SER A 411 -20.67 -0.27 5.93
N ALA A 412 -19.81 -0.02 4.94
CA ALA A 412 -20.16 0.76 3.76
C ALA A 412 -21.23 0.08 2.91
N TYR A 413 -21.10 -1.23 2.67
CA TYR A 413 -22.06 -2.00 1.86
C TYR A 413 -23.45 -2.03 2.49
N LEU A 414 -23.52 -2.22 3.81
CA LEU A 414 -24.81 -2.26 4.55
C LEU A 414 -25.41 -0.87 4.81
N SER A 415 -24.68 0.19 4.50
CA SER A 415 -25.23 1.55 4.61
C SER A 415 -26.32 1.80 3.57
N ASP A 416 -27.31 2.65 3.90
CA ASP A 416 -28.41 3.06 2.99
C ASP A 416 -27.95 4.04 1.89
N ARG A 417 -26.65 4.10 1.59
CA ARG A 417 -26.10 5.05 0.61
C ARG A 417 -26.06 4.44 -0.78
N GLU A 418 -26.41 5.24 -1.79
CA GLU A 418 -26.41 4.83 -3.19
C GLU A 418 -25.01 4.86 -3.81
N ILE A 419 -24.12 5.70 -3.28
CA ILE A 419 -22.74 5.87 -3.78
C ILE A 419 -21.76 5.48 -2.67
N LEU A 420 -20.82 4.58 -3.00
CA LEU A 420 -19.71 4.22 -2.13
C LEU A 420 -18.39 4.75 -2.71
N ALA A 421 -17.57 5.31 -1.86
CA ALA A 421 -16.27 5.88 -2.23
C ALA A 421 -15.15 5.19 -1.42
N PHE A 422 -14.20 4.57 -2.10
CA PHE A 422 -13.08 3.86 -1.49
C PHE A 422 -11.77 4.57 -1.83
N ASP A 423 -10.98 4.88 -0.81
CA ASP A 423 -9.67 5.51 -0.96
C ASP A 423 -8.56 4.47 -0.74
N GLU A 424 -7.91 4.02 -1.83
CA GLU A 424 -6.85 3.00 -1.88
C GLU A 424 -7.20 1.67 -1.19
N PRO A 425 -8.29 0.98 -1.58
CA PRO A 425 -8.80 -0.19 -0.85
C PRO A 425 -7.91 -1.44 -0.96
N THR A 426 -6.97 -1.50 -1.90
CA THR A 426 -6.10 -2.67 -2.10
C THR A 426 -4.63 -2.40 -1.80
N SER A 427 -4.31 -1.27 -1.16
CA SER A 427 -2.94 -0.94 -0.79
C SER A 427 -2.33 -2.04 0.12
N GLY A 428 -1.20 -2.61 -0.30
CA GLY A 428 -0.50 -3.67 0.43
C GLY A 428 -1.19 -5.05 0.43
N LEU A 429 -2.21 -5.27 -0.42
CA LEU A 429 -2.84 -6.58 -0.56
C LEU A 429 -2.10 -7.46 -1.56
N ASP A 430 -2.04 -8.77 -1.26
CA ASP A 430 -1.63 -9.80 -2.23
C ASP A 430 -2.69 -10.02 -3.32
N PHE A 431 -2.39 -10.93 -4.26
CA PHE A 431 -3.29 -11.23 -5.37
C PHE A 431 -4.64 -11.79 -4.90
N GLY A 432 -4.63 -12.77 -3.99
CA GLY A 432 -5.86 -13.43 -3.52
C GLY A 432 -6.82 -12.44 -2.86
N ARG A 433 -6.31 -11.63 -1.95
CA ARG A 433 -7.10 -10.62 -1.24
C ARG A 433 -7.56 -9.48 -2.14
N MET A 434 -6.75 -9.09 -3.12
CA MET A 434 -7.17 -8.12 -4.13
C MET A 434 -8.30 -8.69 -5.00
N GLN A 435 -8.24 -9.99 -5.35
CA GLN A 435 -9.30 -10.64 -6.10
C GLN A 435 -10.61 -10.68 -5.30
N GLU A 436 -10.57 -11.07 -4.02
CA GLU A 436 -11.72 -11.03 -3.12
C GLU A 436 -12.34 -9.63 -3.05
N MET A 437 -11.49 -8.59 -3.00
CA MET A 437 -11.92 -7.21 -3.04
C MET A 437 -12.59 -6.83 -4.36
N ALA A 438 -12.03 -7.24 -5.49
CA ALA A 438 -12.61 -6.99 -6.81
C ALA A 438 -13.99 -7.64 -6.96
N ASP A 439 -14.12 -8.89 -6.51
CA ASP A 439 -15.37 -9.64 -6.56
C ASP A 439 -16.46 -8.99 -5.69
N LEU A 440 -16.09 -8.52 -4.49
CA LEU A 440 -16.99 -7.77 -3.62
C LEU A 440 -17.43 -6.45 -4.26
N ILE A 441 -16.52 -5.68 -4.85
CA ILE A 441 -16.85 -4.43 -5.53
C ILE A 441 -17.84 -4.69 -6.68
N LEU A 442 -17.66 -5.77 -7.42
CA LEU A 442 -18.59 -6.18 -8.47
C LEU A 442 -19.97 -6.58 -7.91
N GLU A 443 -20.04 -7.25 -6.76
CA GLU A 443 -21.30 -7.53 -6.08
C GLU A 443 -22.00 -6.25 -5.62
N ILE A 444 -21.28 -5.36 -4.97
CA ILE A 444 -21.76 -4.04 -4.53
C ILE A 444 -22.29 -3.22 -5.71
N SER A 445 -21.61 -3.28 -6.85
CA SER A 445 -21.96 -2.46 -8.02
C SER A 445 -23.29 -2.85 -8.68
N ARG A 446 -23.84 -4.02 -8.34
CA ARG A 446 -25.20 -4.40 -8.81
C ARG A 446 -26.29 -3.53 -8.23
N GLU A 447 -26.06 -2.93 -7.08
CA GLU A 447 -27.04 -2.12 -6.35
C GLU A 447 -26.59 -0.68 -6.12
N LYS A 448 -25.28 -0.42 -6.15
CA LYS A 448 -24.68 0.87 -5.77
C LYS A 448 -23.65 1.32 -6.79
N THR A 449 -23.46 2.61 -6.92
CA THR A 449 -22.36 3.18 -7.71
C THR A 449 -21.10 3.27 -6.85
N VAL A 450 -19.96 2.88 -7.41
CA VAL A 450 -18.70 2.78 -6.67
C VAL A 450 -17.64 3.69 -7.29
N PHE A 451 -17.00 4.52 -6.46
CA PHE A 451 -15.81 5.27 -6.82
C PHE A 451 -14.60 4.69 -6.10
N LEU A 452 -13.54 4.39 -6.86
CA LEU A 452 -12.30 3.82 -6.36
C LEU A 452 -11.14 4.75 -6.67
N VAL A 453 -10.59 5.43 -5.66
CA VAL A 453 -9.25 6.01 -5.81
C VAL A 453 -8.25 4.89 -5.67
N THR A 454 -7.46 4.63 -6.70
CA THR A 454 -6.46 3.57 -6.64
C THR A 454 -5.32 3.77 -7.64
N HIS A 455 -4.15 3.26 -7.28
CA HIS A 455 -2.99 3.08 -8.14
C HIS A 455 -2.83 1.60 -8.57
N ASP A 456 -3.77 0.75 -8.19
CA ASP A 456 -3.79 -0.68 -8.48
C ASP A 456 -4.50 -0.96 -9.80
N MET A 457 -3.73 -1.00 -10.87
CA MET A 457 -4.29 -1.19 -12.22
C MET A 457 -4.87 -2.59 -12.43
N GLU A 458 -4.38 -3.59 -11.71
CA GLU A 458 -4.95 -4.94 -11.75
C GLU A 458 -6.37 -4.96 -11.18
N LEU A 459 -6.63 -4.21 -10.09
CA LEU A 459 -7.98 -3.99 -9.57
C LEU A 459 -8.87 -3.26 -10.59
N VAL A 460 -8.34 -2.21 -11.23
CA VAL A 460 -9.08 -1.44 -12.25
C VAL A 460 -9.50 -2.34 -13.40
N GLU A 461 -8.61 -3.15 -13.94
CA GLU A 461 -8.94 -4.12 -15.01
C GLU A 461 -10.03 -5.10 -14.61
N LYS A 462 -9.97 -5.59 -13.36
CA LYS A 462 -10.90 -6.62 -12.90
C LYS A 462 -12.31 -6.10 -12.68
N CYS A 463 -12.48 -4.98 -12.00
CA CYS A 463 -13.81 -4.55 -11.54
C CYS A 463 -14.29 -3.19 -12.08
N CYS A 464 -13.44 -2.29 -12.55
CA CYS A 464 -13.90 -0.98 -12.99
C CYS A 464 -14.52 -1.01 -14.39
N THR A 465 -15.54 -0.18 -14.59
CA THR A 465 -16.22 0.04 -15.87
C THR A 465 -15.79 1.35 -16.52
N HIS A 466 -15.46 2.34 -15.70
CA HIS A 466 -15.11 3.69 -16.14
C HIS A 466 -13.85 4.19 -15.45
N ILE A 467 -13.23 5.18 -16.06
CA ILE A 467 -12.10 5.93 -15.49
C ILE A 467 -12.48 7.40 -15.41
N LEU A 468 -12.25 8.02 -14.26
CA LEU A 468 -12.23 9.45 -14.04
C LEU A 468 -10.78 9.88 -13.79
N HIS A 469 -10.17 10.51 -14.79
CA HIS A 469 -8.80 11.02 -14.69
C HIS A 469 -8.83 12.46 -14.19
N ILE A 470 -8.34 12.68 -12.98
CA ILE A 470 -8.26 13.98 -12.32
C ILE A 470 -6.84 14.52 -12.45
N GLY A 471 -6.72 15.75 -12.97
CA GLY A 471 -5.46 16.50 -13.04
C GLY A 471 -5.73 17.97 -12.76
N ALA A 472 -4.84 18.63 -12.05
CA ALA A 472 -4.88 20.07 -11.82
C ALA A 472 -3.82 20.77 -12.67
#